data_b2d3273b8b89d85605c95daa86d311ea
#
_entry.id   b2d3273b8b89d85605c95daa86d311ea
#
_cell.length_a   1.000
_cell.length_b   1.000
_cell.length_c   1.000
_cell.angle_alpha   90.00
_cell.angle_beta   90.00
_cell.angle_gamma   90.00
#
_symmetry.space_group_name_H-M   'P 1'
#
loop_
_entity.id
_entity.type
_entity.pdbx_description
1 polymer ?
#
loop_
_entity_poly.entity_id
_entity_poly.type
_entity_poly.pdbx_seq_one_letter_code
_entity_poly.pdbx_strand_id
1 'polypeptide(L)'
;MTSCTDIHDTYSEYIKDGEQIYVGKLADVNIQPGFQRMMIKGSMKYLATAKTCIIELVGYDKVFTTDIDRTQPEFSYEIKDVEEGNYYVKITTKDKEGNTSLSETYNVDVYGTEHIATYYPKRITDIQFVIADNSLNLIWNQADNVVEAI
;
A
#
# COMPACT_ATOMS: atom_id res chain seq x y z
N MET A 1 -0.97 -18.96 60.07
CA MET A 1 0.04 -19.55 59.20
C MET A 1 -0.33 -19.22 57.78
N THR A 2 0.29 -18.26 57.26
CA THR A 2 0.07 -17.59 56.02
C THR A 2 0.48 -18.45 54.82
N SER A 3 -0.46 -18.83 53.98
CA SER A 3 -0.21 -19.35 52.67
C SER A 3 0.10 -18.20 51.72
N CYS A 4 1.36 -17.96 51.43
CA CYS A 4 1.73 -17.23 50.21
C CYS A 4 1.42 -18.13 49.02
N THR A 5 0.27 -17.95 48.44
CA THR A 5 -0.05 -18.53 47.14
C THR A 5 0.81 -17.78 46.14
N ASP A 6 1.75 -18.50 45.55
CA ASP A 6 2.75 -18.00 44.63
C ASP A 6 2.07 -17.37 43.43
N ILE A 7 2.24 -16.04 43.25
CA ILE A 7 1.71 -15.26 42.14
C ILE A 7 2.24 -15.81 40.80
N HIS A 8 3.34 -16.55 40.84
CA HIS A 8 3.94 -17.19 39.66
C HIS A 8 3.10 -18.33 39.06
N ASP A 9 2.27 -19.02 39.87
CA ASP A 9 1.46 -20.13 39.36
C ASP A 9 0.26 -19.65 38.52
N THR A 10 -0.25 -18.47 38.80
CA THR A 10 -1.38 -17.89 38.04
C THR A 10 -0.91 -17.28 36.71
N TYR A 11 0.38 -16.91 36.59
CA TYR A 11 0.97 -16.33 35.37
C TYR A 11 1.39 -17.42 34.35
N SER A 12 1.71 -18.63 34.81
CA SER A 12 2.19 -19.72 33.97
C SER A 12 1.14 -20.25 32.99
N GLU A 13 -0.14 -20.08 33.30
CA GLU A 13 -1.22 -20.45 32.36
C GLU A 13 -1.36 -19.48 31.19
N TYR A 14 -1.01 -18.21 31.38
CA TYR A 14 -1.06 -17.18 30.32
C TYR A 14 0.19 -17.15 29.43
N ILE A 15 1.29 -17.79 29.83
CA ILE A 15 2.58 -17.80 29.10
C ILE A 15 2.77 -19.13 28.33
N LYS A 16 1.76 -20.01 28.29
CA LYS A 16 1.86 -21.32 27.62
C LYS A 16 2.15 -21.22 26.12
N ASP A 17 1.88 -20.08 25.49
CA ASP A 17 2.14 -19.84 24.06
C ASP A 17 3.47 -19.11 23.79
N GLY A 18 4.29 -18.87 24.82
CA GLY A 18 5.52 -18.10 24.72
C GLY A 18 5.27 -16.59 24.54
N GLU A 19 6.30 -15.79 24.75
CA GLU A 19 6.25 -14.36 24.48
C GLU A 19 6.09 -14.14 22.97
N GLN A 20 4.95 -13.57 22.55
CA GLN A 20 4.71 -13.28 21.16
C GLN A 20 5.52 -12.04 20.75
N ILE A 21 6.66 -12.27 20.09
CA ILE A 21 7.53 -11.22 19.61
C ILE A 21 6.94 -10.67 18.30
N TYR A 22 6.42 -9.44 18.35
CA TYR A 22 5.99 -8.74 17.15
C TYR A 22 7.15 -7.99 16.49
N VAL A 23 7.28 -8.21 15.20
CA VAL A 23 8.25 -7.48 14.36
C VAL A 23 7.71 -6.08 14.06
N GLY A 24 8.60 -5.13 13.84
CA GLY A 24 8.22 -3.78 13.42
C GLY A 24 7.56 -3.80 12.05
N LYS A 25 6.62 -2.89 11.80
CA LYS A 25 5.85 -2.75 10.56
C LYS A 25 6.23 -1.52 9.77
N LEU A 26 5.82 -1.48 8.50
CA LEU A 26 5.86 -0.27 7.69
C LEU A 26 4.93 0.79 8.29
N ALA A 27 5.37 2.04 8.27
CA ALA A 27 4.56 3.19 8.68
C ALA A 27 4.15 4.01 7.45
N ASP A 28 3.11 4.83 7.61
CA ASP A 28 2.66 5.76 6.58
C ASP A 28 2.50 5.08 5.20
N VAL A 29 1.91 3.88 5.19
CA VAL A 29 1.74 3.12 3.96
C VAL A 29 0.75 3.82 3.06
N ASN A 30 1.16 4.05 1.82
CA ASN A 30 0.36 4.61 0.74
C ASN A 30 0.40 3.65 -0.45
N ILE A 31 -0.78 3.27 -0.95
CA ILE A 31 -0.90 2.45 -2.15
C ILE A 31 -1.43 3.35 -3.26
N GLN A 32 -0.60 3.60 -4.26
CA GLN A 32 -0.93 4.41 -5.42
C GLN A 32 -1.46 3.50 -6.53
N PRO A 33 -2.72 3.66 -6.92
CA PRO A 33 -3.26 2.92 -8.06
C PRO A 33 -2.71 3.46 -9.38
N GLY A 34 -2.64 2.59 -10.36
CA GLY A 34 -2.29 2.92 -11.73
C GLY A 34 -3.03 2.05 -12.73
N PHE A 35 -2.68 2.17 -14.00
CA PHE A 35 -3.26 1.34 -15.05
C PHE A 35 -2.71 -0.09 -14.97
N GLN A 36 -3.58 -1.05 -14.59
CA GLN A 36 -3.24 -2.47 -14.38
C GLN A 36 -2.04 -2.70 -13.45
N ARG A 37 -1.84 -1.79 -12.50
CA ARG A 37 -0.74 -1.85 -11.54
C ARG A 37 -1.08 -1.12 -10.26
N MET A 38 -0.32 -1.41 -9.22
CA MET A 38 -0.33 -0.62 -7.98
C MET A 38 1.08 -0.47 -7.44
N MET A 39 1.39 0.69 -6.88
CA MET A 39 2.65 1.00 -6.24
C MET A 39 2.43 1.13 -4.74
N ILE A 40 3.10 0.31 -3.97
CA ILE A 40 3.06 0.33 -2.50
C ILE A 40 4.28 1.07 -2.00
N LYS A 41 4.06 2.13 -1.22
CA LYS A 41 5.12 2.89 -0.57
C LYS A 41 4.90 2.92 0.93
N GLY A 42 5.98 3.02 1.70
CA GLY A 42 5.87 3.09 3.14
C GLY A 42 7.17 3.52 3.81
N SER A 43 7.04 4.15 4.97
CA SER A 43 8.18 4.54 5.78
C SER A 43 8.76 3.35 6.52
N MET A 44 10.09 3.22 6.49
CA MET A 44 10.83 2.15 7.18
C MET A 44 11.22 2.49 8.61
N LYS A 45 10.72 3.59 9.16
CA LYS A 45 11.11 4.13 10.46
C LYS A 45 10.95 3.13 11.63
N TYR A 46 9.92 2.30 11.57
CA TYR A 46 9.56 1.40 12.67
C TYR A 46 9.74 -0.09 12.33
N LEU A 47 10.53 -0.40 11.34
CA LEU A 47 10.73 -1.79 10.88
C LEU A 47 11.54 -2.68 11.84
N ALA A 48 12.25 -2.09 12.79
CA ALA A 48 13.09 -2.83 13.76
C ALA A 48 13.90 -3.95 13.08
N THR A 49 13.62 -5.21 13.40
CA THR A 49 14.30 -6.40 12.88
C THR A 49 13.72 -6.94 11.57
N ALA A 50 12.63 -6.37 11.06
CA ALA A 50 11.99 -6.81 9.81
C ALA A 50 12.97 -6.87 8.63
N LYS A 51 12.89 -7.94 7.85
CA LYS A 51 13.74 -8.19 6.67
C LYS A 51 12.94 -8.32 5.40
N THR A 52 11.75 -8.87 5.51
CA THR A 52 10.91 -9.22 4.36
C THR A 52 9.55 -8.59 4.53
N CYS A 53 8.98 -8.10 3.45
CA CYS A 53 7.60 -7.63 3.36
C CYS A 53 6.76 -8.65 2.59
N ILE A 54 5.62 -9.01 3.15
CA ILE A 54 4.64 -9.93 2.57
C ILE A 54 3.41 -9.10 2.22
N ILE A 55 2.99 -9.15 0.98
CA ILE A 55 1.86 -8.41 0.43
C ILE A 55 0.87 -9.42 -0.13
N GLU A 56 -0.31 -9.47 0.43
CA GLU A 56 -1.38 -10.39 0.05
C GLU A 56 -2.55 -9.62 -0.56
N LEU A 57 -2.98 -10.02 -1.75
CA LEU A 57 -4.24 -9.54 -2.33
C LEU A 57 -5.37 -10.43 -1.82
N VAL A 58 -6.10 -9.92 -0.83
CA VAL A 58 -7.12 -10.70 -0.11
C VAL A 58 -8.23 -11.13 -1.07
N GLY A 59 -8.50 -12.44 -1.11
CA GLY A 59 -9.54 -13.01 -1.99
C GLY A 59 -9.07 -13.41 -3.40
N TYR A 60 -7.79 -13.19 -3.72
CA TYR A 60 -7.24 -13.51 -5.07
C TYR A 60 -6.14 -14.57 -5.06
N ASP A 61 -5.85 -15.19 -3.93
CA ASP A 61 -4.76 -16.17 -3.75
C ASP A 61 -3.39 -15.72 -4.29
N LYS A 62 -3.18 -14.39 -4.34
CA LYS A 62 -1.92 -13.78 -4.78
C LYS A 62 -1.15 -13.23 -3.59
N VAL A 63 0.04 -13.76 -3.37
CA VAL A 63 0.95 -13.32 -2.31
C VAL A 63 2.30 -12.97 -2.92
N PHE A 64 2.77 -11.78 -2.64
CA PHE A 64 4.07 -11.27 -3.06
C PHE A 64 4.97 -11.16 -1.84
N THR A 65 6.20 -11.58 -1.99
CA THR A 65 7.20 -11.50 -0.93
C THR A 65 8.43 -10.79 -1.48
N THR A 66 8.88 -9.76 -0.78
CA THR A 66 10.05 -8.97 -1.17
C THR A 66 10.93 -8.66 0.02
N ASP A 67 12.22 -8.62 -0.19
CA ASP A 67 13.17 -8.19 0.83
C ASP A 67 13.12 -6.67 0.99
N ILE A 68 13.30 -6.19 2.23
CA ILE A 68 13.29 -4.79 2.56
C ILE A 68 14.72 -4.24 2.40
N ASP A 69 14.93 -3.43 1.37
CA ASP A 69 16.20 -2.75 1.13
C ASP A 69 16.30 -1.48 1.98
N ARG A 70 17.07 -1.54 3.05
CA ARG A 70 17.29 -0.42 3.97
C ARG A 70 18.26 0.64 3.45
N THR A 71 18.84 0.46 2.28
CA THR A 71 19.68 1.48 1.63
C THR A 71 18.83 2.56 0.96
N GLN A 72 17.57 2.26 0.70
CA GLN A 72 16.60 3.20 0.15
C GLN A 72 15.99 4.09 1.25
N PRO A 73 15.57 5.32 0.93
CA PRO A 73 14.95 6.24 1.90
C PRO A 73 13.57 5.77 2.37
N GLU A 74 12.85 5.02 1.53
CA GLU A 74 11.52 4.49 1.78
C GLU A 74 11.36 3.10 1.16
N PHE A 75 10.43 2.31 1.67
CA PHE A 75 10.00 1.08 1.03
C PHE A 75 9.15 1.42 -0.19
N SER A 76 9.44 0.75 -1.31
CA SER A 76 8.67 0.88 -2.54
C SER A 76 8.59 -0.48 -3.25
N TYR A 77 7.39 -0.90 -3.60
CA TYR A 77 7.17 -2.15 -4.33
C TYR A 77 6.02 -1.99 -5.34
N GLU A 78 6.27 -2.33 -6.60
CA GLU A 78 5.29 -2.25 -7.67
C GLU A 78 4.74 -3.65 -8.00
N ILE A 79 3.42 -3.78 -7.98
CA ILE A 79 2.72 -4.97 -8.47
C ILE A 79 2.16 -4.64 -9.86
N LYS A 80 2.58 -5.40 -10.87
CA LYS A 80 2.15 -5.27 -12.26
C LYS A 80 1.16 -6.36 -12.63
N ASP A 81 0.51 -6.19 -13.78
CA ASP A 81 -0.44 -7.14 -14.34
C ASP A 81 -1.59 -7.47 -13.37
N VAL A 82 -2.09 -6.40 -12.73
CA VAL A 82 -3.26 -6.47 -11.87
C VAL A 82 -4.48 -6.09 -12.69
N GLU A 83 -5.49 -6.95 -12.70
CA GLU A 83 -6.75 -6.67 -13.39
C GLU A 83 -7.46 -5.46 -12.77
N GLU A 84 -8.28 -4.80 -13.55
CA GLU A 84 -9.12 -3.70 -13.06
C GLU A 84 -10.09 -4.20 -11.98
N GLY A 85 -10.17 -3.47 -10.87
CA GLY A 85 -11.06 -3.82 -9.78
C GLY A 85 -10.66 -3.23 -8.45
N ASN A 86 -11.47 -3.50 -7.44
CA ASN A 86 -11.23 -3.11 -6.06
C ASN A 86 -10.50 -4.21 -5.31
N TYR A 87 -9.42 -3.87 -4.62
CA TYR A 87 -8.56 -4.80 -3.90
C TYR A 87 -8.40 -4.43 -2.44
N TYR A 88 -8.38 -5.44 -1.59
CA TYR A 88 -7.90 -5.35 -0.22
C TYR A 88 -6.48 -5.89 -0.17
N VAL A 89 -5.53 -5.03 0.11
CA VAL A 89 -4.11 -5.33 0.17
C VAL A 89 -3.69 -5.45 1.61
N LYS A 90 -3.32 -6.66 2.04
CA LYS A 90 -2.84 -6.94 3.39
C LYS A 90 -1.32 -6.97 3.39
N ILE A 91 -0.73 -6.18 4.26
CA ILE A 91 0.73 -6.02 4.39
C ILE A 91 1.18 -6.54 5.74
N THR A 92 2.18 -7.38 5.73
CA THR A 92 2.81 -7.97 6.91
C THR A 92 4.32 -7.97 6.72
N THR A 93 5.09 -7.66 7.74
CA THR A 93 6.55 -7.80 7.70
C THR A 93 6.99 -9.02 8.49
N LYS A 94 8.16 -9.54 8.15
CA LYS A 94 8.74 -10.73 8.76
C LYS A 94 10.22 -10.52 9.04
N ASP A 95 10.74 -11.08 10.15
CA ASP A 95 12.16 -11.12 10.47
C ASP A 95 12.84 -12.41 10.00
N LYS A 96 14.12 -12.58 10.33
CA LYS A 96 14.89 -13.78 9.97
C LYS A 96 14.47 -15.02 10.76
N GLU A 97 13.98 -14.83 11.96
CA GLU A 97 13.55 -15.91 12.86
C GLU A 97 12.16 -16.43 12.51
N GLY A 98 11.43 -15.72 11.66
CA GLY A 98 10.09 -16.11 11.22
C GLY A 98 8.96 -15.39 11.97
N ASN A 99 9.28 -14.50 12.91
CA ASN A 99 8.28 -13.68 13.57
C ASN A 99 7.67 -12.67 12.60
N THR A 100 6.40 -12.34 12.79
CA THR A 100 5.67 -11.42 11.90
C THR A 100 5.15 -10.20 12.66
N SER A 101 4.97 -9.11 11.93
CA SER A 101 4.27 -7.93 12.44
C SER A 101 2.77 -8.16 12.52
N LEU A 102 2.07 -7.25 13.18
CA LEU A 102 0.64 -7.10 12.96
C LEU A 102 0.39 -6.74 11.50
N SER A 103 -0.61 -7.40 10.91
CA SER A 103 -1.01 -7.14 9.53
C SER A 103 -1.86 -5.87 9.45
N GLU A 104 -1.68 -5.10 8.39
CA GLU A 104 -2.55 -3.97 8.04
C GLU A 104 -3.18 -4.21 6.67
N THR A 105 -4.43 -3.81 6.52
CA THR A 105 -5.19 -3.99 5.28
C THR A 105 -5.61 -2.64 4.72
N TYR A 106 -5.35 -2.43 3.45
CA TYR A 106 -5.64 -1.21 2.70
C TYR A 106 -6.57 -1.53 1.55
N ASN A 107 -7.49 -0.63 1.25
CA ASN A 107 -8.36 -0.72 0.07
C ASN A 107 -7.78 0.14 -1.06
N VAL A 108 -7.76 -0.40 -2.29
CA VAL A 108 -7.26 0.30 -3.48
C VAL A 108 -8.06 -0.11 -4.71
N ASP A 109 -8.38 0.86 -5.56
CA ASP A 109 -9.00 0.64 -6.87
C ASP A 109 -7.91 0.64 -7.95
N VAL A 110 -7.79 -0.47 -8.68
CA VAL A 110 -6.88 -0.56 -9.83
C VAL A 110 -7.65 -0.26 -11.10
N TYR A 111 -7.09 0.61 -11.92
CA TYR A 111 -7.70 1.06 -13.16
C TYR A 111 -7.27 0.20 -14.35
N GLY A 112 -8.16 0.06 -15.31
CA GLY A 112 -7.92 -0.73 -16.50
C GLY A 112 -8.67 -0.20 -17.73
N THR A 113 -8.93 -1.09 -18.66
CA THR A 113 -9.54 -0.74 -19.95
C THR A 113 -10.99 -0.25 -19.84
N GLU A 114 -11.75 -0.75 -18.85
CA GLU A 114 -13.13 -0.31 -18.63
C GLU A 114 -13.16 1.12 -18.11
N HIS A 115 -12.27 1.46 -17.19
CA HIS A 115 -12.13 2.84 -16.68
C HIS A 115 -11.77 3.79 -17.82
N ILE A 116 -10.80 3.42 -18.69
CA ILE A 116 -10.43 4.24 -19.84
C ILE A 116 -11.59 4.43 -20.79
N ALA A 117 -12.40 3.39 -21.01
CA ALA A 117 -13.57 3.46 -21.90
C ALA A 117 -14.63 4.45 -21.37
N THR A 118 -14.72 4.63 -20.06
CA THR A 118 -15.61 5.63 -19.42
C THR A 118 -14.97 7.01 -19.28
N TYR A 119 -13.65 7.10 -19.52
CA TYR A 119 -12.90 8.34 -19.39
C TYR A 119 -13.19 9.28 -20.57
N TYR A 120 -13.73 10.45 -20.28
CA TYR A 120 -13.88 11.51 -21.28
C TYR A 120 -12.59 12.32 -21.37
N PRO A 121 -11.84 12.22 -22.48
CA PRO A 121 -10.61 12.99 -22.63
C PRO A 121 -10.93 14.49 -22.59
N LYS A 122 -10.01 15.26 -22.06
CA LYS A 122 -10.10 16.73 -22.14
C LYS A 122 -10.29 17.13 -23.60
N ARG A 123 -11.39 17.78 -23.88
CA ARG A 123 -11.65 18.35 -25.21
C ARG A 123 -11.32 19.84 -25.19
N ILE A 124 -10.69 20.31 -26.25
CA ILE A 124 -10.59 21.75 -26.50
C ILE A 124 -12.00 22.23 -26.78
N THR A 125 -12.53 23.08 -25.91
CA THR A 125 -13.88 23.65 -26.04
C THR A 125 -13.88 24.94 -26.84
N ASP A 126 -12.76 25.68 -26.79
CA ASP A 126 -12.61 26.91 -27.53
C ASP A 126 -11.12 27.19 -27.85
N ILE A 127 -10.89 27.86 -28.97
CA ILE A 127 -9.57 28.29 -29.41
C ILE A 127 -9.64 29.79 -29.66
N GLN A 128 -8.94 30.57 -28.84
CA GLN A 128 -8.90 32.01 -28.94
C GLN A 128 -7.51 32.48 -29.39
N PHE A 129 -7.45 33.15 -30.52
CA PHE A 129 -6.25 33.78 -31.02
C PHE A 129 -6.23 35.27 -30.62
N VAL A 130 -5.29 35.65 -29.77
CA VAL A 130 -5.12 37.05 -29.32
C VAL A 130 -4.08 37.70 -30.18
N ILE A 131 -4.52 38.54 -31.11
CA ILE A 131 -3.66 39.21 -32.08
C ILE A 131 -2.70 40.21 -31.39
N ALA A 132 -3.13 40.84 -30.30
CA ALA A 132 -2.35 41.83 -29.56
C ALA A 132 -1.01 41.30 -29.05
N ASP A 133 -1.01 40.03 -28.58
CA ASP A 133 0.15 39.39 -27.96
C ASP A 133 0.69 38.22 -28.82
N ASN A 134 0.13 38.01 -29.99
CA ASN A 134 0.45 36.90 -30.87
C ASN A 134 0.39 35.53 -30.14
N SER A 135 -0.59 35.38 -29.22
CA SER A 135 -0.78 34.20 -28.37
C SER A 135 -1.98 33.40 -28.78
N LEU A 136 -1.93 32.10 -28.52
CA LEU A 136 -3.00 31.14 -28.72
C LEU A 136 -3.47 30.60 -27.37
N ASN A 137 -4.71 30.89 -27.00
CA ASN A 137 -5.34 30.35 -25.80
C ASN A 137 -6.17 29.13 -26.14
N LEU A 138 -5.83 28.00 -25.56
CA LEU A 138 -6.61 26.77 -25.66
C LEU A 138 -7.44 26.61 -24.39
N ILE A 139 -8.75 26.60 -24.53
CA ILE A 139 -9.68 26.40 -23.42
C ILE A 139 -10.15 24.96 -23.44
N TRP A 140 -9.93 24.27 -22.33
CA TRP A 140 -10.27 22.87 -22.14
C TRP A 140 -11.49 22.74 -21.24
N ASN A 141 -12.34 21.74 -21.49
CA ASN A 141 -13.30 21.33 -20.47
C ASN A 141 -12.56 20.65 -19.31
N GLN A 142 -13.07 20.84 -18.11
CA GLN A 142 -12.54 20.16 -16.94
C GLN A 142 -12.75 18.64 -17.11
N ALA A 143 -11.70 17.85 -16.96
CA ALA A 143 -11.84 16.40 -16.93
C ALA A 143 -12.13 15.97 -15.49
N ASP A 144 -13.26 15.34 -15.27
CA ASP A 144 -13.56 14.69 -14.02
C ASP A 144 -12.73 13.39 -13.93
N ASN A 145 -12.10 13.14 -12.78
CA ASN A 145 -11.36 11.92 -12.47
C ASN A 145 -10.10 11.62 -13.31
N VAL A 146 -9.21 12.58 -13.47
CA VAL A 146 -7.86 12.30 -13.99
C VAL A 146 -7.06 11.58 -12.92
N VAL A 147 -6.78 10.30 -13.14
CA VAL A 147 -6.05 9.45 -12.21
C VAL A 147 -4.54 9.44 -12.49
N GLU A 148 -4.18 9.56 -13.74
CA GLU A 148 -2.78 9.60 -14.17
C GLU A 148 -2.63 10.54 -15.39
N ALA A 149 -1.70 11.49 -15.30
CA ALA A 149 -1.30 12.25 -16.49
C ALA A 149 -0.23 11.43 -17.23
N ILE A 150 -0.53 11.04 -18.44
CA ILE A 150 0.40 10.40 -19.36
C ILE A 150 1.26 11.49 -20.03
#